data_7a5203c2768d785147929387b7de4c2d
#
_entry.id   7a5203c2768d785147929387b7de4c2d
#
_cell.length_a   1.000
_cell.length_b   1.000
_cell.length_c   1.000
_cell.angle_alpha   90.00
_cell.angle_beta   90.00
_cell.angle_gamma   90.00
#
_symmetry.space_group_name_H-M   'P 1'
#
loop_
_entity.id
_entity.type
_entity.pdbx_description
1 polymer ?
#
loop_
_entity_poly.entity_id
_entity_poly.type
_entity_poly.pdbx_seq_one_letter_code
_entity_poly.pdbx_strand_id
1 'polypeptide(L)'
;MPFNRNLLGELRPNQIITTFGPGSIVDAVKDSVTVLDTNYWKEKGKKIIDGRLASYLGVDCFYMPRTSANWGDVPVVAFPYMHICSKCGRIFDIRDGFDLDKYLSLGARCPDCGWSAYPSRFITICENGHMDDFPWSWWVHRGNDGCDGALRISSSGDTSTLADMHVRCTKCNAWRSMSGATQKENFEGMVCKGHHPFRPHARNERCGKQLIPSQRGASNVYFPVSRSAISIPPWINPLFNLIDEHLRDIDLAKTLMGDEGVTKVYELYFQTYSRPDFDAALERRLKNITEFKEIKQMEYEAITHHNDPSYASNKKHFKAEEEELSDYLRPYFSRIIRVTRLREVKVLLGFMRVDAPDP
;
A
#
# COMPACT_ATOMS: atom_id res chain seq x y z
N MET A 1 5.11 2.35 32.55
CA MET A 1 5.07 2.99 31.21
C MET A 1 3.61 3.23 30.87
N PRO A 2 3.17 4.42 30.47
CA PRO A 2 1.79 4.60 30.04
C PRO A 2 1.59 3.79 28.76
N PHE A 3 0.71 2.81 28.80
CA PHE A 3 0.25 2.09 27.63
C PHE A 3 -0.33 3.11 26.64
N ASN A 4 0.20 3.12 25.41
CA ASN A 4 -0.38 3.92 24.35
C ASN A 4 -1.73 3.27 23.97
N ARG A 5 -2.82 3.81 24.49
CA ARG A 5 -4.20 3.29 24.31
C ARG A 5 -4.66 3.28 22.84
N ASN A 6 -3.88 3.89 21.96
CA ASN A 6 -4.19 4.06 20.55
C ASN A 6 -3.50 3.05 19.63
N LEU A 7 -2.79 2.06 20.17
CA LEU A 7 -2.13 1.01 19.39
C LEU A 7 -3.13 -0.10 19.10
N LEU A 8 -3.47 -0.32 17.84
CA LEU A 8 -4.43 -1.34 17.39
C LEU A 8 -3.77 -2.68 17.06
N GLY A 9 -2.50 -2.68 16.69
CA GLY A 9 -1.75 -3.88 16.32
C GLY A 9 -0.38 -3.55 15.75
N GLU A 10 0.32 -4.58 15.30
CA GLU A 10 1.65 -4.47 14.70
C GLU A 10 1.64 -4.99 13.27
N LEU A 11 2.30 -4.25 12.37
CA LEU A 11 2.51 -4.64 10.97
C LEU A 11 4.00 -4.81 10.69
N ARG A 12 4.33 -5.86 9.96
CA ARG A 12 5.70 -6.00 9.43
C ARG A 12 5.92 -5.03 8.28
N PRO A 13 7.12 -4.43 8.11
CA PRO A 13 7.40 -3.48 7.03
C PRO A 13 7.00 -3.99 5.63
N ASN A 14 7.23 -5.28 5.35
CA ASN A 14 6.84 -5.87 4.07
C ASN A 14 5.31 -5.91 3.87
N GLN A 15 4.51 -6.05 4.92
CA GLN A 15 3.06 -6.05 4.81
C GLN A 15 2.52 -4.68 4.38
N ILE A 16 3.20 -3.60 4.76
CA ILE A 16 2.82 -2.22 4.39
C ILE A 16 3.01 -1.96 2.90
N ILE A 17 3.98 -2.61 2.27
CA ILE A 17 4.21 -2.47 0.82
C ILE A 17 3.53 -3.54 -0.03
N THR A 18 2.86 -4.51 0.59
CA THR A 18 2.17 -5.59 -0.13
C THR A 18 0.68 -5.64 0.15
N THR A 19 0.27 -5.78 1.40
CA THR A 19 -1.12 -6.11 1.76
C THR A 19 -1.82 -4.96 2.47
N PHE A 20 -1.10 -4.26 3.33
CA PHE A 20 -1.65 -3.25 4.25
C PHE A 20 -1.05 -1.86 4.03
N GLY A 21 -0.87 -1.48 2.76
CA GLY A 21 -0.44 -0.15 2.39
C GLY A 21 -1.54 0.91 2.53
N PRO A 22 -1.20 2.20 2.28
CA PRO A 22 -2.17 3.28 2.29
C PRO A 22 -3.42 2.96 1.45
N GLY A 23 -4.60 3.15 2.03
CA GLY A 23 -5.88 2.82 1.39
C GLY A 23 -6.35 1.38 1.54
N SER A 24 -5.55 0.48 2.13
CA SER A 24 -6.00 -0.88 2.47
C SER A 24 -6.89 -0.90 3.71
N ILE A 25 -7.64 -1.98 3.86
CA ILE A 25 -8.39 -2.26 5.10
C ILE A 25 -7.60 -3.28 5.92
N VAL A 26 -7.50 -3.04 7.21
CA VAL A 26 -6.89 -3.92 8.20
C VAL A 26 -7.94 -4.30 9.23
N ASP A 27 -8.23 -5.59 9.35
CA ASP A 27 -9.09 -6.09 10.40
C ASP A 27 -8.25 -6.37 11.66
N ALA A 28 -8.48 -5.57 12.68
CA ALA A 28 -7.96 -5.79 14.02
C ALA A 28 -8.94 -6.67 14.84
N VAL A 29 -8.54 -7.10 16.05
CA VAL A 29 -9.31 -8.05 16.86
C VAL A 29 -10.75 -7.60 17.12
N LYS A 30 -10.99 -6.30 17.26
CA LYS A 30 -12.31 -5.72 17.58
C LYS A 30 -12.79 -4.71 16.55
N ASP A 31 -11.91 -4.26 15.68
CA ASP A 31 -12.13 -3.11 14.81
C ASP A 31 -11.69 -3.41 13.39
N SER A 32 -12.18 -2.62 12.46
CA SER A 32 -11.67 -2.56 11.09
C SER A 32 -11.24 -1.13 10.82
N VAL A 33 -10.07 -0.97 10.22
CA VAL A 33 -9.48 0.34 9.97
C VAL A 33 -8.94 0.42 8.55
N THR A 34 -8.86 1.62 8.00
CA THR A 34 -8.11 1.87 6.77
C THR A 34 -6.80 2.60 7.08
N VAL A 35 -5.73 2.18 6.41
CA VAL A 35 -4.41 2.80 6.53
C VAL A 35 -4.42 4.15 5.81
N LEU A 36 -4.03 5.21 6.50
CA LEU A 36 -4.04 6.57 5.95
C LEU A 36 -2.96 6.75 4.87
N ASP A 37 -3.23 7.68 3.96
CA ASP A 37 -2.28 8.16 2.96
C ASP A 37 -0.98 8.64 3.61
N THR A 38 0.16 8.45 2.94
CA THR A 38 1.49 8.82 3.44
C THR A 38 1.63 10.29 3.81
N ASN A 39 0.78 11.17 3.28
CA ASN A 39 0.71 12.59 3.67
C ASN A 39 0.30 12.81 5.13
N TYR A 40 -0.34 11.82 5.75
CA TYR A 40 -0.73 11.84 7.16
C TYR A 40 0.32 11.23 8.10
N TRP A 41 1.40 10.68 7.54
CA TRP A 41 2.47 10.07 8.33
C TRP A 41 3.39 11.17 8.88
N LYS A 42 3.51 11.25 10.19
CA LYS A 42 4.21 12.35 10.86
C LYS A 42 5.71 12.40 10.57
N GLU A 43 6.34 11.24 10.43
CA GLU A 43 7.78 11.15 10.24
C GLU A 43 8.12 10.08 9.22
N LYS A 44 9.18 10.35 8.47
CA LYS A 44 9.79 9.39 7.55
C LYS A 44 10.72 8.47 8.33
N GLY A 45 10.74 7.19 7.98
CA GLY A 45 11.69 6.23 8.52
C GLY A 45 13.05 6.30 7.83
N LYS A 46 13.77 5.19 7.83
CA LYS A 46 15.11 5.11 7.22
C LYS A 46 15.04 5.41 5.72
N LYS A 47 15.92 6.33 5.27
CA LYS A 47 16.15 6.59 3.85
C LYS A 47 16.77 5.36 3.17
N ILE A 48 16.24 5.00 2.01
CA ILE A 48 16.73 3.93 1.13
C ILE A 48 16.98 4.54 -0.24
N ILE A 49 18.09 4.19 -0.84
CA ILE A 49 18.47 4.63 -2.17
C ILE A 49 18.74 3.40 -3.03
N ASP A 50 18.09 3.33 -4.17
CA ASP A 50 18.49 2.55 -5.35
C ASP A 50 18.42 3.52 -6.53
N GLY A 51 19.59 3.91 -7.03
CA GLY A 51 19.69 4.97 -8.04
C GLY A 51 18.98 4.67 -9.35
N ARG A 52 18.89 3.38 -9.73
CA ARG A 52 18.19 2.94 -10.95
C ARG A 52 16.68 3.06 -10.79
N LEU A 53 16.16 2.55 -9.67
CA LEU A 53 14.73 2.59 -9.39
C LEU A 53 14.28 4.04 -9.13
N ALA A 54 15.12 4.85 -8.48
CA ALA A 54 14.87 6.27 -8.27
C ALA A 54 14.82 7.05 -9.58
N SER A 55 15.78 6.79 -10.50
CA SER A 55 15.80 7.39 -11.84
C SER A 55 14.53 7.02 -12.64
N TYR A 56 14.16 5.74 -12.65
CA TYR A 56 12.97 5.27 -13.35
C TYR A 56 11.69 5.92 -12.83
N LEU A 57 11.59 6.12 -11.51
CA LEU A 57 10.40 6.69 -10.86
C LEU A 57 10.41 8.23 -10.75
N GLY A 58 11.49 8.89 -11.18
CA GLY A 58 11.62 10.34 -11.11
C GLY A 58 11.66 10.88 -9.68
N VAL A 59 12.28 10.14 -8.75
CA VAL A 59 12.42 10.52 -7.34
C VAL A 59 13.87 10.48 -6.89
N ASP A 60 14.20 11.20 -5.81
CA ASP A 60 15.58 11.21 -5.27
C ASP A 60 15.90 9.96 -4.44
N CYS A 61 14.93 9.47 -3.67
CA CYS A 61 15.10 8.36 -2.74
C CYS A 61 13.76 7.80 -2.27
N PHE A 62 13.83 6.72 -1.50
CA PHE A 62 12.70 6.07 -0.85
C PHE A 62 12.84 6.15 0.66
N TYR A 63 11.73 5.96 1.36
CA TYR A 63 11.71 5.90 2.82
C TYR A 63 11.01 4.63 3.28
N MET A 64 11.61 3.94 4.23
CA MET A 64 10.87 2.92 4.97
C MET A 64 9.78 3.59 5.80
N PRO A 65 8.68 2.89 6.09
CA PRO A 65 7.84 3.27 7.21
C PRO A 65 8.72 3.39 8.47
N ARG A 66 8.47 4.40 9.30
CA ARG A 66 9.15 4.50 10.58
C ARG A 66 8.81 3.26 11.42
N THR A 67 9.82 2.68 12.04
CA THR A 67 9.66 1.60 13.01
C THR A 67 10.15 2.07 14.37
N SER A 68 9.28 2.10 15.35
CA SER A 68 9.60 2.50 16.73
C SER A 68 9.07 1.44 17.68
N ALA A 69 9.81 1.17 18.74
CA ALA A 69 9.37 0.24 19.77
C ALA A 69 8.20 0.77 20.63
N ASN A 70 7.83 2.04 20.50
CA ASN A 70 6.97 2.72 21.49
C ASN A 70 5.74 3.43 20.91
N TRP A 71 5.56 3.53 19.56
CA TRP A 71 4.51 4.39 18.99
C TRP A 71 3.96 3.83 17.69
N GLY A 72 2.68 4.10 17.44
CA GLY A 72 2.00 3.80 16.18
C GLY A 72 2.61 4.60 15.03
N ASP A 73 3.40 3.93 14.23
CA ASP A 73 4.15 4.54 13.12
C ASP A 73 3.31 4.68 11.86
N VAL A 74 2.25 3.86 11.76
CA VAL A 74 1.33 3.84 10.63
C VAL A 74 -0.04 4.33 11.09
N PRO A 75 -0.45 5.55 10.73
CA PRO A 75 -1.74 6.09 11.15
C PRO A 75 -2.89 5.41 10.40
N VAL A 76 -3.97 5.19 11.12
CA VAL A 76 -5.18 4.54 10.62
C VAL A 76 -6.44 5.30 11.07
N VAL A 77 -7.55 5.06 10.40
CA VAL A 77 -8.87 5.56 10.78
C VAL A 77 -9.88 4.42 10.72
N ALA A 78 -10.89 4.44 11.60
CA ALA A 78 -11.97 3.46 11.58
C ALA A 78 -12.69 3.45 10.22
N PHE A 79 -12.84 2.29 9.62
CA PHE A 79 -13.61 2.07 8.41
C PHE A 79 -13.88 0.56 8.24
N PRO A 80 -15.11 0.16 7.87
CA PRO A 80 -16.29 0.97 7.53
C PRO A 80 -16.85 1.76 8.71
N TYR A 81 -17.49 2.90 8.44
CA TYR A 81 -18.15 3.68 9.49
C TYR A 81 -19.46 3.03 9.94
N MET A 82 -20.13 2.29 9.05
CA MET A 82 -21.35 1.58 9.37
C MET A 82 -21.07 0.34 10.21
N HIS A 83 -21.67 0.28 11.40
CA HIS A 83 -21.54 -0.81 12.35
C HIS A 83 -22.88 -1.50 12.58
N ILE A 84 -22.79 -2.76 13.00
CA ILE A 84 -23.96 -3.63 13.25
C ILE A 84 -23.91 -4.09 14.71
N CYS A 85 -25.01 -3.84 15.44
CA CYS A 85 -25.16 -4.31 16.81
C CYS A 85 -25.27 -5.84 16.86
N SER A 86 -24.44 -6.48 17.71
CA SER A 86 -24.43 -7.93 17.85
C SER A 86 -25.69 -8.50 18.52
N LYS A 87 -26.48 -7.66 19.23
CA LYS A 87 -27.68 -8.08 19.94
C LYS A 87 -28.98 -7.78 19.18
N CYS A 88 -29.15 -6.53 18.75
CA CYS A 88 -30.43 -6.11 18.16
C CYS A 88 -30.38 -5.89 16.65
N GLY A 89 -29.22 -6.12 16.02
CA GLY A 89 -29.03 -5.96 14.58
C GLY A 89 -29.11 -4.53 14.07
N ARG A 90 -29.16 -3.50 14.94
CA ARG A 90 -29.17 -2.11 14.54
C ARG A 90 -27.95 -1.79 13.66
N ILE A 91 -28.20 -1.21 12.49
CA ILE A 91 -27.17 -0.66 11.61
C ILE A 91 -27.07 0.84 11.88
N PHE A 92 -25.89 1.34 12.17
CA PHE A 92 -25.67 2.75 12.52
C PHE A 92 -24.27 3.22 12.13
N ASP A 93 -24.14 4.52 11.92
CA ASP A 93 -22.85 5.17 11.65
C ASP A 93 -22.15 5.49 12.98
N ILE A 94 -20.93 5.03 13.17
CA ILE A 94 -20.17 5.30 14.40
C ILE A 94 -19.74 6.77 14.53
N ARG A 95 -19.79 7.55 13.44
CA ARG A 95 -19.49 8.98 13.48
C ARG A 95 -20.55 9.79 14.18
N ASP A 96 -21.78 9.27 14.26
CA ASP A 96 -22.88 9.92 14.96
C ASP A 96 -22.63 9.88 16.47
N GLY A 97 -22.25 11.03 17.05
CA GLY A 97 -21.88 11.14 18.47
C GLY A 97 -20.58 10.45 18.84
N PHE A 98 -19.63 10.36 17.90
CA PHE A 98 -18.34 9.71 18.12
C PHE A 98 -17.54 10.32 19.26
N ASP A 99 -17.12 9.46 20.18
CA ASP A 99 -16.24 9.78 21.32
C ASP A 99 -15.06 8.80 21.27
N LEU A 100 -13.87 9.32 20.95
CA LEU A 100 -12.67 8.52 20.76
C LEU A 100 -12.28 7.74 22.02
N ASP A 101 -12.35 8.35 23.20
CA ASP A 101 -11.94 7.70 24.45
C ASP A 101 -12.89 6.54 24.81
N LYS A 102 -14.17 6.73 24.59
CA LYS A 102 -15.15 5.65 24.75
C LYS A 102 -14.95 4.56 23.71
N TYR A 103 -14.71 4.92 22.46
CA TYR A 103 -14.45 3.95 21.39
C TYR A 103 -13.22 3.10 21.69
N LEU A 104 -12.10 3.71 22.08
CA LEU A 104 -10.87 3.00 22.41
C LEU A 104 -10.97 2.12 23.66
N SER A 105 -11.79 2.50 24.62
CA SER A 105 -11.97 1.74 25.87
C SER A 105 -13.00 0.62 25.74
N LEU A 106 -14.10 0.86 25.07
CA LEU A 106 -15.28 -0.02 25.06
C LEU A 106 -15.59 -0.63 23.68
N GLY A 107 -14.94 -0.14 22.61
CA GLY A 107 -15.32 -0.40 21.23
C GLY A 107 -16.65 0.27 20.85
N ALA A 108 -17.10 0.00 19.61
CA ALA A 108 -18.39 0.52 19.15
C ALA A 108 -19.57 -0.01 19.97
N ARG A 109 -20.46 0.91 20.37
CA ARG A 109 -21.67 0.60 21.16
C ARG A 109 -22.93 1.00 20.44
N CYS A 110 -23.91 0.12 20.48
CA CYS A 110 -25.21 0.37 19.87
C CYS A 110 -25.93 1.55 20.52
N PRO A 111 -26.40 2.56 19.77
CA PRO A 111 -27.14 3.69 20.34
C PRO A 111 -28.49 3.30 20.97
N ASP A 112 -29.12 2.20 20.48
CA ASP A 112 -30.43 1.79 20.97
C ASP A 112 -30.37 0.95 22.25
N CYS A 113 -29.37 0.04 22.37
CA CYS A 113 -29.35 -0.94 23.48
C CYS A 113 -28.02 -1.01 24.24
N GLY A 114 -27.03 -0.20 23.89
CA GLY A 114 -25.71 -0.15 24.55
C GLY A 114 -24.83 -1.39 24.36
N TRP A 115 -25.28 -2.39 23.57
CA TRP A 115 -24.53 -3.62 23.36
C TRP A 115 -23.38 -3.40 22.36
N SER A 116 -22.41 -4.32 22.37
CA SER A 116 -21.26 -4.25 21.44
C SER A 116 -21.72 -4.33 19.98
N ALA A 117 -21.03 -3.58 19.12
CA ALA A 117 -21.24 -3.60 17.69
C ALA A 117 -19.94 -3.92 16.97
N TYR A 118 -20.06 -4.41 15.75
CA TYR A 118 -18.94 -4.77 14.88
C TYR A 118 -19.03 -4.04 13.53
N PRO A 119 -17.89 -3.76 12.87
CA PRO A 119 -17.88 -3.10 11.58
C PRO A 119 -18.60 -3.91 10.51
N SER A 120 -19.34 -3.23 9.63
CA SER A 120 -19.99 -3.87 8.48
C SER A 120 -18.97 -4.68 7.66
N ARG A 121 -19.39 -5.86 7.19
CA ARG A 121 -18.59 -6.61 6.22
C ARG A 121 -18.74 -6.10 4.78
N PHE A 122 -19.80 -5.33 4.51
CA PHE A 122 -20.12 -4.81 3.19
C PHE A 122 -19.66 -3.37 3.04
N ILE A 123 -19.02 -3.12 1.92
CA ILE A 123 -18.51 -1.82 1.49
C ILE A 123 -18.80 -1.65 0.00
N THR A 124 -18.47 -0.50 -0.54
CA THR A 124 -18.49 -0.25 -1.97
C THR A 124 -17.14 0.30 -2.43
N ILE A 125 -16.75 -0.07 -3.63
CA ILE A 125 -15.50 0.35 -4.27
C ILE A 125 -15.77 0.77 -5.71
N CYS A 126 -14.80 1.38 -6.38
CA CYS A 126 -14.84 1.62 -7.81
C CYS A 126 -13.44 1.51 -8.44
N GLU A 127 -13.38 1.44 -9.77
CA GLU A 127 -12.15 1.32 -10.55
C GLU A 127 -11.17 2.49 -10.32
N ASN A 128 -11.65 3.68 -9.95
CA ASN A 128 -10.81 4.84 -9.63
C ASN A 128 -10.23 4.82 -8.21
N GLY A 129 -10.32 3.69 -7.50
CA GLY A 129 -9.73 3.53 -6.17
C GLY A 129 -10.54 4.13 -5.01
N HIS A 130 -11.73 4.65 -5.26
CA HIS A 130 -12.60 5.14 -4.19
C HIS A 130 -13.21 3.98 -3.41
N MET A 131 -13.62 4.28 -2.16
CA MET A 131 -14.22 3.31 -1.26
C MET A 131 -15.22 4.04 -0.34
N ASP A 132 -16.35 3.41 -0.07
CA ASP A 132 -17.39 3.96 0.79
C ASP A 132 -18.13 2.83 1.53
N ASP A 133 -18.91 3.20 2.53
CA ASP A 133 -19.83 2.28 3.18
C ASP A 133 -20.85 1.71 2.19
N PHE A 134 -21.37 0.55 2.53
CA PHE A 134 -22.48 -0.04 1.78
C PHE A 134 -23.72 0.85 1.91
N PRO A 135 -24.46 1.15 0.83
CA PRO A 135 -25.61 2.06 0.83
C PRO A 135 -26.86 1.40 1.41
N TRP A 136 -26.88 1.14 2.71
CA TRP A 136 -27.90 0.37 3.41
C TRP A 136 -29.32 0.89 3.20
N SER A 137 -29.53 2.21 3.30
CA SER A 137 -30.85 2.81 3.10
C SER A 137 -31.34 2.60 1.68
N TRP A 138 -30.48 2.91 0.70
CA TRP A 138 -30.81 2.71 -0.72
C TRP A 138 -31.11 1.24 -1.02
N TRP A 139 -30.35 0.31 -0.45
CA TRP A 139 -30.55 -1.13 -0.63
C TRP A 139 -31.94 -1.56 -0.17
N VAL A 140 -32.36 -1.19 1.03
CA VAL A 140 -33.61 -1.59 1.63
C VAL A 140 -34.80 -0.95 0.92
N HIS A 141 -34.67 0.32 0.55
CA HIS A 141 -35.75 1.10 -0.06
C HIS A 141 -35.75 1.08 -1.60
N ARG A 142 -34.91 0.23 -2.20
CA ARG A 142 -34.83 0.04 -3.68
C ARG A 142 -34.62 1.35 -4.44
N GLY A 143 -33.73 2.21 -3.96
CA GLY A 143 -33.43 3.51 -4.56
C GLY A 143 -34.34 4.67 -4.11
N ASN A 144 -35.31 4.42 -3.26
CA ASN A 144 -36.14 5.49 -2.69
C ASN A 144 -35.52 5.97 -1.37
N ASP A 145 -34.79 7.07 -1.40
CA ASP A 145 -34.01 7.61 -0.25
C ASP A 145 -34.88 8.48 0.71
N GLY A 146 -36.17 8.59 0.50
CA GLY A 146 -37.04 9.48 1.29
C GLY A 146 -37.36 9.00 2.72
N CYS A 147 -36.78 7.88 3.18
CA CYS A 147 -37.02 7.34 4.51
C CYS A 147 -35.76 7.36 5.39
N ASP A 148 -35.84 8.03 6.52
CA ASP A 148 -34.81 8.16 7.56
C ASP A 148 -34.94 7.13 8.69
N GLY A 149 -35.72 6.07 8.49
CA GLY A 149 -35.98 5.03 9.49
C GLY A 149 -34.70 4.23 9.84
N ALA A 150 -34.63 3.84 11.08
CA ALA A 150 -33.55 2.98 11.59
C ALA A 150 -33.58 1.62 10.88
N LEU A 151 -32.41 1.12 10.49
CA LEU A 151 -32.26 -0.17 9.84
C LEU A 151 -31.79 -1.24 10.82
N ARG A 152 -32.35 -2.43 10.68
CA ARG A 152 -31.93 -3.62 11.44
C ARG A 152 -31.70 -4.79 10.52
N ILE A 153 -30.61 -5.51 10.75
CA ILE A 153 -30.29 -6.76 10.06
C ILE A 153 -30.60 -7.93 10.99
N SER A 154 -31.18 -8.98 10.43
CA SER A 154 -31.45 -10.24 11.12
C SER A 154 -31.16 -11.41 10.20
N SER A 155 -30.89 -12.59 10.77
CA SER A 155 -30.77 -13.84 10.05
C SER A 155 -31.98 -14.72 10.40
N SER A 156 -32.57 -15.38 9.40
CA SER A 156 -33.75 -16.23 9.55
C SER A 156 -33.45 -17.73 9.53
N GLY A 157 -32.18 -18.14 9.46
CA GLY A 157 -31.81 -19.55 9.33
C GLY A 157 -30.56 -19.94 10.12
N ASP A 158 -30.33 -21.25 10.21
CA ASP A 158 -29.13 -21.85 10.83
C ASP A 158 -27.91 -21.76 9.91
N THR A 159 -28.12 -21.37 8.65
CA THR A 159 -27.06 -21.19 7.65
C THR A 159 -26.69 -19.71 7.54
N SER A 160 -25.38 -19.40 7.50
CA SER A 160 -24.86 -18.04 7.39
C SER A 160 -24.81 -17.52 5.94
N THR A 161 -25.80 -17.87 5.11
CA THR A 161 -25.84 -17.40 3.72
C THR A 161 -26.39 -15.98 3.62
N LEU A 162 -26.00 -15.24 2.57
CA LEU A 162 -26.54 -13.90 2.33
C LEU A 162 -28.05 -13.92 2.06
N ALA A 163 -28.59 -15.03 1.58
CA ALA A 163 -30.02 -15.20 1.32
C ALA A 163 -30.83 -15.21 2.63
N ASP A 164 -30.27 -15.72 3.72
CA ASP A 164 -30.92 -15.81 5.02
C ASP A 164 -30.84 -14.48 5.82
N MET A 165 -30.00 -13.57 5.39
CA MET A 165 -29.85 -12.26 6.01
C MET A 165 -30.84 -11.26 5.40
N HIS A 166 -31.57 -10.57 6.26
CA HIS A 166 -32.56 -9.59 5.85
C HIS A 166 -32.34 -8.27 6.57
N VAL A 167 -32.44 -7.17 5.84
CA VAL A 167 -32.41 -5.82 6.41
C VAL A 167 -33.80 -5.23 6.35
N ARG A 168 -34.26 -4.65 7.47
CA ARG A 168 -35.61 -4.05 7.60
C ARG A 168 -35.49 -2.62 8.14
N CYS A 169 -36.30 -1.73 7.57
CA CYS A 169 -36.54 -0.38 8.09
C CYS A 169 -37.58 -0.41 9.19
N THR A 170 -37.31 0.21 10.34
CA THR A 170 -38.23 0.24 11.49
C THR A 170 -39.35 1.25 11.34
N LYS A 171 -39.23 2.22 10.41
CA LYS A 171 -40.24 3.28 10.18
C LYS A 171 -41.28 2.87 9.14
N CYS A 172 -40.84 2.49 7.95
CA CYS A 172 -41.73 2.15 6.84
C CYS A 172 -41.93 0.65 6.63
N ASN A 173 -41.27 -0.20 7.41
CA ASN A 173 -41.29 -1.65 7.31
C ASN A 173 -40.76 -2.24 5.99
N ALA A 174 -40.21 -1.43 5.09
CA ALA A 174 -39.52 -1.95 3.92
C ALA A 174 -38.44 -2.93 4.34
N TRP A 175 -38.29 -4.01 3.60
CA TRP A 175 -37.25 -5.01 3.87
C TRP A 175 -36.67 -5.59 2.57
N ARG A 176 -35.42 -6.03 2.64
CA ARG A 176 -34.75 -6.71 1.53
C ARG A 176 -33.76 -7.74 2.05
N SER A 177 -33.71 -8.91 1.39
CA SER A 177 -32.67 -9.91 1.60
C SER A 177 -31.30 -9.36 1.14
N MET A 178 -30.23 -9.84 1.77
CA MET A 178 -28.87 -9.58 1.33
C MET A 178 -28.44 -10.46 0.14
N SER A 179 -29.33 -11.32 -0.36
CA SER A 179 -29.07 -12.05 -1.61
C SER A 179 -28.81 -11.06 -2.75
N GLY A 180 -27.69 -11.26 -3.44
CA GLY A 180 -27.24 -10.36 -4.51
C GLY A 180 -26.63 -9.03 -4.05
N ALA A 181 -26.42 -8.81 -2.74
CA ALA A 181 -25.85 -7.58 -2.21
C ALA A 181 -24.39 -7.32 -2.65
N THR A 182 -23.73 -8.31 -3.22
CA THR A 182 -22.36 -8.20 -3.79
C THR A 182 -22.35 -8.24 -5.32
N GLN A 183 -23.52 -8.26 -5.96
CA GLN A 183 -23.64 -8.28 -7.41
C GLN A 183 -23.81 -6.86 -7.92
N LYS A 184 -22.90 -6.42 -8.82
CA LYS A 184 -22.88 -5.05 -9.36
C LYS A 184 -24.16 -4.69 -10.13
N GLU A 185 -24.81 -5.68 -10.73
CA GLU A 185 -26.04 -5.54 -11.49
C GLU A 185 -27.20 -5.01 -10.63
N ASN A 186 -27.21 -5.34 -9.33
CA ASN A 186 -28.20 -4.85 -8.39
C ASN A 186 -28.00 -3.38 -7.97
N PHE A 187 -26.92 -2.75 -8.43
CA PHE A 187 -26.56 -1.34 -8.17
C PHE A 187 -26.44 -0.54 -9.47
N GLU A 188 -27.09 -1.03 -10.53
CA GLU A 188 -27.10 -0.34 -11.82
C GLU A 188 -27.66 1.08 -11.68
N GLY A 189 -26.99 2.04 -12.30
CA GLY A 189 -27.30 3.46 -12.17
C GLY A 189 -26.75 4.15 -10.91
N MET A 190 -26.19 3.41 -9.96
CA MET A 190 -25.54 3.99 -8.80
C MET A 190 -24.07 4.31 -9.09
N VAL A 191 -23.75 5.60 -9.01
CA VAL A 191 -22.39 6.09 -9.27
C VAL A 191 -21.61 6.31 -7.98
N CYS A 192 -20.31 6.16 -8.08
CA CYS A 192 -19.36 6.43 -6.99
C CYS A 192 -19.38 7.90 -6.58
N LYS A 193 -19.39 8.17 -5.29
CA LYS A 193 -19.37 9.51 -4.69
C LYS A 193 -17.98 10.12 -4.58
N GLY A 194 -16.93 9.40 -5.01
CA GLY A 194 -15.56 9.88 -4.97
C GLY A 194 -14.96 9.96 -3.57
N HIS A 195 -15.40 9.13 -2.63
CA HIS A 195 -14.94 9.16 -1.25
C HIS A 195 -13.65 8.39 -1.06
N HIS A 196 -12.73 8.96 -0.26
CA HIS A 196 -11.46 8.37 0.14
C HIS A 196 -11.35 8.30 1.67
N PRO A 197 -11.83 7.24 2.34
CA PRO A 197 -11.73 7.13 3.80
C PRO A 197 -10.32 7.27 4.34
N PHE A 198 -9.31 6.85 3.56
CA PHE A 198 -7.90 6.94 3.90
C PHE A 198 -7.31 8.37 3.73
N ARG A 199 -8.12 9.34 3.29
CA ARG A 199 -7.83 10.78 3.21
C ARG A 199 -8.92 11.59 3.89
N PRO A 200 -9.07 11.51 5.22
CA PRO A 200 -10.24 12.02 5.94
C PRO A 200 -10.50 13.52 5.76
N HIS A 201 -9.52 14.30 5.33
CA HIS A 201 -9.66 15.75 5.10
C HIS A 201 -9.71 16.13 3.61
N ALA A 202 -9.63 15.14 2.73
CA ALA A 202 -9.78 15.40 1.30
C ALA A 202 -11.25 15.63 0.94
N ARG A 203 -11.49 16.51 -0.04
CA ARG A 203 -12.82 16.64 -0.64
C ARG A 203 -13.10 15.42 -1.51
N ASN A 204 -14.36 15.00 -1.53
CA ASN A 204 -14.79 13.96 -2.45
C ASN A 204 -14.50 14.37 -3.90
N GLU A 205 -13.99 13.44 -4.67
CA GLU A 205 -13.72 13.65 -6.09
C GLU A 205 -15.00 13.44 -6.92
N ARG A 206 -15.07 14.11 -8.06
CA ARG A 206 -16.15 13.80 -9.03
C ARG A 206 -15.78 12.48 -9.71
N CYS A 207 -16.59 11.44 -9.48
CA CYS A 207 -16.39 10.13 -10.08
C CYS A 207 -17.66 9.69 -10.82
N GLY A 208 -17.53 9.40 -12.12
CA GLY A 208 -18.62 8.87 -12.94
C GLY A 208 -18.64 7.35 -13.06
N LYS A 209 -17.75 6.64 -12.32
CA LYS A 209 -17.67 5.18 -12.38
C LYS A 209 -18.82 4.52 -11.63
N GLN A 210 -19.25 3.36 -12.12
CA GLN A 210 -20.22 2.54 -11.42
C GLN A 210 -19.69 2.13 -10.05
N LEU A 211 -20.54 2.18 -9.05
CA LEU A 211 -20.27 1.67 -7.72
C LEU A 211 -20.34 0.14 -7.73
N ILE A 212 -19.34 -0.50 -7.14
CA ILE A 212 -19.24 -1.96 -7.07
C ILE A 212 -19.30 -2.38 -5.60
N PRO A 213 -20.34 -3.13 -5.21
CA PRO A 213 -20.42 -3.65 -3.86
C PRO A 213 -19.41 -4.78 -3.65
N SER A 214 -18.80 -4.81 -2.49
CA SER A 214 -17.81 -5.81 -2.13
C SER A 214 -17.85 -6.15 -0.64
N GLN A 215 -17.15 -7.19 -0.25
CA GLN A 215 -16.84 -7.44 1.15
C GLN A 215 -15.48 -6.83 1.49
N ARG A 216 -15.34 -6.22 2.66
CA ARG A 216 -14.09 -5.52 3.07
C ARG A 216 -12.84 -6.40 3.03
N GLY A 217 -12.99 -7.73 3.22
CA GLY A 217 -11.89 -8.71 3.13
C GLY A 217 -11.72 -9.35 1.75
N ALA A 218 -12.44 -8.90 0.74
CA ALA A 218 -12.31 -9.45 -0.61
C ALA A 218 -11.00 -8.99 -1.29
N SER A 219 -10.41 -9.86 -2.09
CA SER A 219 -9.13 -9.58 -2.76
C SER A 219 -9.17 -8.39 -3.71
N ASN A 220 -10.34 -8.11 -4.30
CA ASN A 220 -10.53 -7.00 -5.22
C ASN A 220 -10.63 -5.61 -4.54
N VAL A 221 -10.55 -5.56 -3.22
CA VAL A 221 -10.59 -4.30 -2.45
C VAL A 221 -9.26 -3.59 -2.48
N TYR A 222 -8.15 -4.32 -2.58
CA TYR A 222 -6.82 -3.71 -2.57
C TYR A 222 -5.81 -4.57 -3.34
N PHE A 223 -5.28 -4.03 -4.43
CA PHE A 223 -4.17 -4.58 -5.17
C PHE A 223 -3.00 -3.61 -5.11
N PRO A 224 -1.89 -3.94 -4.42
CA PRO A 224 -0.73 -3.06 -4.37
C PRO A 224 -0.05 -2.99 -5.74
N VAL A 225 0.25 -1.79 -6.19
CA VAL A 225 1.10 -1.56 -7.36
C VAL A 225 2.52 -1.31 -6.85
N SER A 226 3.43 -2.22 -7.13
CA SER A 226 4.80 -2.13 -6.64
C SER A 226 5.81 -2.39 -7.76
N ARG A 227 7.03 -1.88 -7.57
CA ARG A 227 8.19 -2.22 -8.39
C ARG A 227 9.34 -2.61 -7.48
N SER A 228 10.21 -3.48 -7.95
CA SER A 228 11.37 -3.92 -7.19
C SER A 228 12.62 -4.00 -8.03
N ALA A 229 13.75 -3.72 -7.40
CA ALA A 229 15.06 -3.88 -7.97
C ALA A 229 15.98 -4.67 -7.04
N ILE A 230 16.76 -5.57 -7.63
CA ILE A 230 17.79 -6.32 -6.92
C ILE A 230 19.03 -5.43 -6.82
N SER A 231 19.62 -5.33 -5.63
CA SER A 231 20.84 -4.57 -5.41
C SER A 231 22.03 -5.31 -6.04
N ILE A 232 22.57 -4.76 -7.12
CA ILE A 232 23.64 -5.35 -7.92
C ILE A 232 24.87 -4.41 -8.02
N PRO A 233 26.10 -4.94 -8.25
CA PRO A 233 27.21 -4.12 -8.66
C PRO A 233 26.96 -3.43 -10.03
N PRO A 234 27.53 -2.24 -10.29
CA PRO A 234 28.34 -1.44 -9.37
C PRO A 234 27.55 -0.55 -8.39
N TRP A 235 26.21 -0.49 -8.48
CA TRP A 235 25.35 0.42 -7.69
C TRP A 235 25.39 0.17 -6.17
N ILE A 236 25.90 -0.97 -5.71
CA ILE A 236 26.13 -1.28 -4.30
C ILE A 236 27.55 -0.94 -3.81
N ASN A 237 28.39 -0.41 -4.67
CA ASN A 237 29.75 -0.04 -4.31
C ASN A 237 29.78 1.26 -3.49
N PRO A 238 30.77 1.42 -2.58
CA PRO A 238 30.83 2.59 -1.71
C PRO A 238 30.82 3.93 -2.45
N LEU A 239 31.47 4.01 -3.63
CA LEU A 239 31.47 5.22 -4.45
C LEU A 239 30.06 5.61 -4.93
N PHE A 240 29.27 4.63 -5.41
CA PHE A 240 27.89 4.89 -5.82
C PHE A 240 27.01 5.33 -4.65
N ASN A 241 27.20 4.71 -3.47
CA ASN A 241 26.46 5.13 -2.28
C ASN A 241 26.80 6.57 -1.89
N LEU A 242 28.08 6.95 -1.97
CA LEU A 242 28.52 8.30 -1.66
C LEU A 242 27.99 9.32 -2.69
N ILE A 243 27.97 8.97 -3.98
CA ILE A 243 27.34 9.80 -5.02
C ILE A 243 25.85 10.00 -4.71
N ASP A 244 25.13 8.95 -4.34
CA ASP A 244 23.70 9.01 -4.00
C ASP A 244 23.44 9.88 -2.74
N GLU A 245 24.33 9.88 -1.77
CA GLU A 245 24.24 10.74 -0.57
C GLU A 245 24.36 12.21 -0.94
N HIS A 246 25.27 12.55 -1.87
CA HIS A 246 25.58 13.93 -2.30
C HIS A 246 24.97 14.32 -3.65
N LEU A 247 24.02 13.54 -4.16
CA LEU A 247 23.46 13.78 -5.50
C LEU A 247 22.84 15.18 -5.64
N ARG A 248 22.15 15.65 -4.60
CA ARG A 248 21.59 17.01 -4.59
C ARG A 248 22.65 18.10 -4.59
N ASP A 249 23.75 17.90 -3.90
CA ASP A 249 24.86 18.83 -3.86
C ASP A 249 25.51 18.92 -5.23
N ILE A 250 25.68 17.76 -5.91
CA ILE A 250 26.20 17.66 -7.27
C ILE A 250 25.26 18.36 -8.26
N ASP A 251 23.96 18.09 -8.22
CA ASP A 251 22.97 18.70 -9.12
C ASP A 251 22.89 20.22 -8.93
N LEU A 252 22.88 20.67 -7.68
CA LEU A 252 22.86 22.10 -7.36
C LEU A 252 24.14 22.79 -7.85
N ALA A 253 25.31 22.23 -7.54
CA ALA A 253 26.60 22.77 -7.95
C ALA A 253 26.73 22.79 -9.48
N LYS A 254 26.30 21.76 -10.15
CA LYS A 254 26.25 21.68 -11.64
C LYS A 254 25.32 22.74 -12.23
N THR A 255 24.17 22.96 -11.65
CA THR A 255 23.19 23.97 -12.09
C THR A 255 23.73 25.39 -11.94
N LEU A 256 24.42 25.69 -10.83
CA LEU A 256 24.91 27.04 -10.52
C LEU A 256 26.24 27.37 -11.18
N MET A 257 27.14 26.39 -11.35
CA MET A 257 28.54 26.59 -11.73
C MET A 257 29.03 25.66 -12.86
N GLY A 258 28.15 24.84 -13.43
CA GLY A 258 28.55 23.88 -14.45
C GLY A 258 29.54 22.83 -13.94
N ASP A 259 30.51 22.44 -14.79
CA ASP A 259 31.50 21.40 -14.45
C ASP A 259 32.49 21.85 -13.35
N GLU A 260 32.69 23.17 -13.19
CA GLU A 260 33.48 23.70 -12.08
C GLU A 260 32.82 23.40 -10.73
N GLY A 261 31.48 23.49 -10.67
CA GLY A 261 30.72 23.12 -9.48
C GLY A 261 30.87 21.65 -9.13
N VAL A 262 30.78 20.75 -10.13
CA VAL A 262 31.02 19.32 -9.94
C VAL A 262 32.44 19.02 -9.42
N THR A 263 33.42 19.78 -9.93
CA THR A 263 34.82 19.66 -9.47
C THR A 263 34.96 20.04 -8.00
N LYS A 264 34.32 21.12 -7.56
CA LYS A 264 34.33 21.53 -6.14
C LYS A 264 33.69 20.46 -5.23
N VAL A 265 32.58 19.86 -5.65
CA VAL A 265 31.93 18.78 -4.88
C VAL A 265 32.84 17.56 -4.83
N TYR A 266 33.50 17.20 -5.94
CA TYR A 266 34.48 16.12 -5.93
C TYR A 266 35.62 16.40 -4.94
N GLU A 267 36.21 17.58 -4.94
CA GLU A 267 37.26 17.99 -4.02
C GLU A 267 36.83 17.99 -2.55
N LEU A 268 35.55 18.18 -2.26
CA LEU A 268 35.06 18.17 -0.89
C LEU A 268 34.80 16.76 -0.35
N TYR A 269 34.26 15.88 -1.18
CA TYR A 269 33.69 14.61 -0.67
C TYR A 269 34.29 13.35 -1.28
N PHE A 270 34.97 13.45 -2.47
CA PHE A 270 35.32 12.26 -3.25
C PHE A 270 36.81 12.04 -3.46
N GLN A 271 37.70 12.77 -2.80
CA GLN A 271 39.16 12.68 -2.99
C GLN A 271 39.77 11.29 -2.71
N THR A 272 39.06 10.42 -2.00
CA THR A 272 39.48 9.04 -1.74
C THR A 272 39.34 8.14 -2.98
N TYR A 273 38.68 8.61 -4.03
CA TYR A 273 38.53 7.94 -5.31
C TYR A 273 39.25 8.70 -6.41
N SER A 274 39.66 8.01 -7.47
CA SER A 274 40.25 8.70 -8.61
C SER A 274 39.16 9.55 -9.34
N ARG A 275 39.61 10.67 -9.91
CA ARG A 275 38.68 11.51 -10.68
C ARG A 275 38.03 10.75 -11.86
N PRO A 276 38.74 9.94 -12.66
CA PRO A 276 38.11 9.14 -13.72
C PRO A 276 37.08 8.15 -13.19
N ASP A 277 37.30 7.49 -12.05
CA ASP A 277 36.33 6.57 -11.46
C ASP A 277 35.08 7.30 -11.00
N PHE A 278 35.24 8.47 -10.38
CA PHE A 278 34.10 9.32 -9.99
C PHE A 278 33.30 9.77 -11.20
N ASP A 279 33.94 10.30 -12.24
CA ASP A 279 33.28 10.79 -13.44
C ASP A 279 32.50 9.64 -14.14
N ALA A 280 33.11 8.48 -14.29
CA ALA A 280 32.45 7.30 -14.87
C ALA A 280 31.26 6.80 -14.02
N ALA A 281 31.40 6.81 -12.69
CA ALA A 281 30.32 6.42 -11.79
C ALA A 281 29.19 7.45 -11.81
N LEU A 282 29.51 8.75 -11.84
CA LEU A 282 28.52 9.83 -11.91
C LEU A 282 27.76 9.78 -13.25
N GLU A 283 28.45 9.63 -14.38
CA GLU A 283 27.82 9.48 -15.70
C GLU A 283 26.83 8.31 -15.69
N ARG A 284 27.25 7.15 -15.18
CA ARG A 284 26.40 5.97 -15.06
C ARG A 284 25.21 6.20 -14.14
N ARG A 285 25.39 6.95 -13.05
CA ARG A 285 24.34 7.28 -12.09
C ARG A 285 23.31 8.26 -12.68
N LEU A 286 23.77 9.23 -13.45
CA LEU A 286 22.90 10.23 -14.11
C LEU A 286 22.22 9.73 -15.36
N LYS A 287 22.55 8.51 -15.83
CA LYS A 287 21.85 7.92 -16.97
C LYS A 287 20.36 7.80 -16.66
N ASN A 288 19.55 8.44 -17.50
CA ASN A 288 18.11 8.37 -17.37
C ASN A 288 17.59 6.98 -17.74
N ILE A 289 16.85 6.34 -16.82
CA ILE A 289 16.19 5.05 -17.04
C ILE A 289 14.72 5.36 -17.27
N THR A 290 14.22 5.08 -18.46
CA THR A 290 12.85 5.40 -18.86
C THR A 290 11.91 4.20 -18.81
N GLU A 291 12.46 2.98 -18.90
CA GLU A 291 11.69 1.75 -18.91
C GLU A 291 12.11 0.79 -17.81
N PHE A 292 11.15 0.19 -17.14
CA PHE A 292 11.44 -0.78 -16.07
C PHE A 292 12.21 -2.00 -16.55
N LYS A 293 12.01 -2.40 -17.81
CA LYS A 293 12.76 -3.53 -18.41
C LYS A 293 14.28 -3.29 -18.45
N GLU A 294 14.73 -2.03 -18.54
CA GLU A 294 16.17 -1.71 -18.49
C GLU A 294 16.79 -2.11 -17.15
N ILE A 295 16.07 -1.90 -16.03
CA ILE A 295 16.51 -2.33 -14.70
C ILE A 295 16.65 -3.86 -14.66
N LYS A 296 15.68 -4.58 -15.22
CA LYS A 296 15.69 -6.04 -15.27
C LYS A 296 16.79 -6.59 -16.18
N GLN A 297 17.08 -5.90 -17.26
CA GLN A 297 18.20 -6.23 -18.13
C GLN A 297 19.54 -6.04 -17.41
N MET A 298 19.72 -4.94 -16.66
CA MET A 298 20.94 -4.72 -15.86
C MET A 298 21.12 -5.80 -14.78
N GLU A 299 20.02 -6.23 -14.14
CA GLU A 299 20.05 -7.32 -13.17
C GLU A 299 20.47 -8.64 -13.80
N TYR A 300 19.91 -8.96 -14.95
CA TYR A 300 20.28 -10.15 -15.73
C TYR A 300 21.76 -10.14 -16.12
N GLU A 301 22.25 -9.02 -16.64
CA GLU A 301 23.66 -8.86 -17.01
C GLU A 301 24.61 -9.01 -15.82
N ALA A 302 24.30 -8.38 -14.69
CA ALA A 302 25.11 -8.50 -13.48
C ALA A 302 25.20 -9.94 -12.94
N ILE A 303 24.13 -10.72 -13.10
CA ILE A 303 24.11 -12.13 -12.70
C ILE A 303 24.87 -12.98 -13.71
N THR A 304 24.60 -12.79 -15.01
CA THR A 304 25.15 -13.64 -16.05
C THR A 304 26.62 -13.37 -16.36
N HIS A 305 27.07 -12.14 -16.16
CA HIS A 305 28.47 -11.71 -16.37
C HIS A 305 29.20 -11.42 -15.02
N HIS A 306 28.84 -12.13 -13.98
CA HIS A 306 29.35 -11.92 -12.62
C HIS A 306 30.88 -12.06 -12.50
N ASN A 307 31.56 -12.70 -13.47
CA ASN A 307 33.01 -12.82 -13.56
C ASN A 307 33.68 -11.59 -14.21
N ASP A 308 32.91 -10.68 -14.82
CA ASP A 308 33.44 -9.45 -15.40
C ASP A 308 33.84 -8.47 -14.28
N PRO A 309 35.03 -7.85 -14.35
CA PRO A 309 35.45 -6.84 -13.37
C PRO A 309 34.46 -5.70 -13.17
N SER A 310 33.68 -5.33 -14.17
CA SER A 310 32.63 -4.28 -14.07
C SER A 310 31.50 -4.67 -13.13
N TYR A 311 31.27 -5.96 -12.92
CA TYR A 311 30.35 -6.53 -11.96
C TYR A 311 31.05 -7.16 -10.76
N ALA A 312 32.34 -6.86 -10.56
CA ALA A 312 33.11 -7.40 -9.45
C ALA A 312 32.39 -7.18 -8.12
N SER A 313 32.03 -8.29 -7.51
CA SER A 313 31.13 -8.32 -6.38
C SER A 313 31.73 -7.71 -5.14
N ASN A 314 31.00 -6.84 -4.50
CA ASN A 314 31.15 -6.64 -3.08
C ASN A 314 30.63 -7.93 -2.39
N LYS A 315 31.54 -8.88 -2.10
CA LYS A 315 31.21 -10.20 -1.50
C LYS A 315 30.31 -10.15 -0.27
N LYS A 316 30.12 -8.93 0.28
CA LYS A 316 29.25 -8.69 1.43
C LYS A 316 27.76 -8.61 1.06
N HIS A 317 27.41 -8.09 -0.11
CA HIS A 317 26.02 -7.76 -0.48
C HIS A 317 25.50 -8.43 -1.76
N PHE A 318 26.39 -9.05 -2.54
CA PHE A 318 26.04 -9.77 -3.77
C PHE A 318 27.10 -10.81 -4.06
N LYS A 319 26.73 -12.08 -4.19
CA LYS A 319 27.64 -13.16 -4.55
C LYS A 319 26.95 -14.06 -5.55
N ALA A 320 27.46 -14.09 -6.78
CA ALA A 320 27.01 -14.98 -7.83
C ALA A 320 28.12 -16.01 -8.12
N GLU A 321 27.77 -17.28 -8.21
CA GLU A 321 28.68 -18.40 -8.45
C GLU A 321 28.03 -19.38 -9.41
N GLU A 322 28.77 -19.88 -10.38
CA GLU A 322 28.31 -20.93 -11.29
C GLU A 322 28.35 -22.29 -10.56
N GLU A 323 27.27 -23.06 -10.68
CA GLU A 323 27.16 -24.40 -10.11
C GLU A 323 27.26 -25.46 -11.19
N GLU A 324 27.82 -26.62 -10.83
CA GLU A 324 27.85 -27.77 -11.72
C GLU A 324 26.44 -28.26 -12.06
N LEU A 325 26.19 -28.43 -13.35
CA LEU A 325 24.98 -29.05 -13.83
C LEU A 325 25.03 -30.57 -13.68
N SER A 326 24.05 -31.13 -13.00
CA SER A 326 23.84 -32.57 -13.01
C SER A 326 23.47 -33.06 -14.42
N ASP A 327 23.77 -34.34 -14.73
CA ASP A 327 23.47 -34.94 -16.05
C ASP A 327 21.98 -34.86 -16.41
N TYR A 328 21.09 -34.88 -15.42
CA TYR A 328 19.66 -34.72 -15.61
C TYR A 328 19.27 -33.29 -16.07
N LEU A 329 19.99 -32.26 -15.68
CA LEU A 329 19.68 -30.85 -16.01
C LEU A 329 20.38 -30.36 -17.28
N ARG A 330 21.49 -30.98 -17.69
CA ARG A 330 22.26 -30.60 -18.87
C ARG A 330 21.47 -30.52 -20.18
N PRO A 331 20.46 -31.40 -20.47
CA PRO A 331 19.66 -31.27 -21.67
C PRO A 331 18.77 -30.01 -21.72
N TYR A 332 18.47 -29.43 -20.57
CA TYR A 332 17.52 -28.34 -20.43
C TYR A 332 18.17 -26.98 -20.18
N PHE A 333 19.36 -26.97 -19.56
CA PHE A 333 20.03 -25.75 -19.12
C PHE A 333 21.50 -25.78 -19.57
N SER A 334 21.98 -24.63 -20.07
CA SER A 334 23.40 -24.46 -20.39
C SER A 334 24.27 -24.19 -19.17
N ARG A 335 23.70 -23.48 -18.16
CA ARG A 335 24.39 -23.19 -16.89
C ARG A 335 23.38 -22.85 -15.79
N ILE A 336 23.81 -22.99 -14.54
CA ILE A 336 23.08 -22.55 -13.34
C ILE A 336 23.97 -21.58 -12.58
N ILE A 337 23.43 -20.42 -12.22
CA ILE A 337 24.12 -19.41 -11.41
C ILE A 337 23.39 -19.28 -10.09
N ARG A 338 24.06 -19.64 -9.00
CA ARG A 338 23.57 -19.42 -7.66
C ARG A 338 23.92 -18.01 -7.19
N VAL A 339 22.87 -17.24 -6.84
CA VAL A 339 23.06 -15.93 -6.26
C VAL A 339 22.73 -15.96 -4.77
N THR A 340 23.66 -15.50 -3.95
CA THR A 340 23.51 -15.43 -2.49
C THR A 340 23.73 -14.01 -2.00
N ARG A 341 23.27 -13.72 -0.75
CA ARG A 341 23.32 -12.38 -0.14
C ARG A 341 22.62 -11.32 -0.98
N LEU A 342 21.55 -11.72 -1.63
CA LEU A 342 20.74 -10.82 -2.45
C LEU A 342 19.94 -9.85 -1.56
N ARG A 343 19.95 -8.59 -1.94
CA ARG A 343 19.06 -7.57 -1.37
C ARG A 343 18.11 -7.08 -2.44
N GLU A 344 16.86 -6.90 -2.07
CA GLU A 344 15.84 -6.33 -2.93
C GLU A 344 15.35 -5.02 -2.32
N VAL A 345 15.21 -4.00 -3.15
CA VAL A 345 14.49 -2.78 -2.83
C VAL A 345 13.13 -2.87 -3.50
N LYS A 346 12.07 -2.91 -2.70
CA LYS A 346 10.70 -2.95 -3.17
C LYS A 346 9.97 -1.68 -2.77
N VAL A 347 9.30 -1.05 -3.72
CA VAL A 347 8.63 0.24 -3.54
C VAL A 347 7.15 0.08 -3.87
N LEU A 348 6.29 0.58 -2.99
CA LEU A 348 4.87 0.75 -3.25
C LEU A 348 4.65 2.05 -4.00
N LEU A 349 4.05 1.98 -5.18
CA LEU A 349 3.72 3.13 -6.03
C LEU A 349 2.31 3.65 -5.77
N GLY A 350 1.41 2.73 -5.42
CA GLY A 350 0.00 2.99 -5.21
C GLY A 350 -0.78 1.70 -5.09
N PHE A 351 -2.06 1.76 -5.35
CA PHE A 351 -2.92 0.59 -5.37
C PHE A 351 -4.03 0.73 -6.42
N MET A 352 -4.61 -0.41 -6.78
CA MET A 352 -5.81 -0.52 -7.61
C MET A 352 -6.92 -1.24 -6.84
N ARG A 353 -8.16 -1.05 -7.27
CA ARG A 353 -9.33 -1.78 -6.79
C ARG A 353 -10.08 -2.33 -7.98
N VAL A 354 -10.96 -3.33 -7.72
CA VAL A 354 -11.77 -4.03 -8.71
C VAL A 354 -10.93 -4.99 -9.53
N ASP A 355 -10.03 -4.46 -10.35
CA ASP A 355 -9.16 -5.26 -11.22
C ASP A 355 -7.70 -5.19 -10.75
N ALA A 356 -7.00 -6.30 -10.86
CA ALA A 356 -5.58 -6.36 -10.56
C ALA A 356 -4.78 -5.54 -11.61
N PRO A 357 -3.65 -4.93 -11.23
CA PRO A 357 -2.77 -4.31 -12.20
C PRO A 357 -2.25 -5.34 -13.21
N ASP A 358 -2.06 -4.89 -14.44
CA ASP A 358 -1.35 -5.69 -15.44
C ASP A 358 0.06 -6.04 -14.93
N PRO A 359 0.56 -7.27 -15.20
CA PRO A 359 1.82 -7.77 -14.69
C PRO A 359 3.06 -6.98 -15.14
#